data_4e67ddfd4b3a063f08865a656e46f38d
#
_entry.id   4e67ddfd4b3a063f08865a656e46f38d
#
_cell.length_a   1.000
_cell.length_b   1.000
_cell.length_c   1.000
_cell.angle_alpha   90.00
_cell.angle_beta   90.00
_cell.angle_gamma   90.00
#
_symmetry.space_group_name_H-M   'P 1'
#
loop_
_entity.id
_entity.type
_entity.pdbx_description
1 polymer ?
#
loop_
_entity_poly.entity_id
_entity_poly.type
_entity_poly.pdbx_seq_one_letter_code
_entity_poly.pdbx_strand_id
1 'polypeptide(L)'
;MCIRDRLRAGDIVSIDLGAKFDGYHGDNAATFACGDVSPEAKRLMDTTRESLYEGIRAACAGGRIGDIGHAVQSYVEARGYSVVRQFVGHGVGTHLHEAPEVPNFGTPGRGIRLLPGMTIAIEPMVNAGGYDVKVQPDGWTVLTKDGSLSAHFEHTIVITADGPKIMTVV
;
A
#
# COMPACT_ATOMS: atom_id res chain seq x y z
N MET A 1 11.78 11.02 5.11
CA MET A 1 12.08 11.88 3.95
C MET A 1 11.94 13.34 4.36
N CYS A 2 12.93 14.15 4.09
CA CYS A 2 12.82 15.61 4.32
C CYS A 2 12.28 16.25 3.04
N ILE A 3 11.18 16.98 3.10
CA ILE A 3 10.54 17.64 1.93
C ILE A 3 11.46 18.62 1.19
N ARG A 4 12.68 18.80 1.64
CA ARG A 4 13.70 19.69 1.03
C ARG A 4 14.94 18.94 0.56
N ASP A 5 14.93 17.62 0.63
CA ASP A 5 16.05 16.83 0.13
C ASP A 5 16.05 16.80 -1.39
N ARG A 6 17.24 16.64 -1.94
CA ARG A 6 17.43 16.45 -3.37
C ARG A 6 17.56 14.97 -3.66
N LEU A 7 16.82 14.50 -4.64
CA LEU A 7 16.95 13.14 -5.16
C LEU A 7 18.31 12.98 -5.84
N ARG A 8 18.92 11.83 -5.66
CA ARG A 8 20.20 11.43 -6.25
C ARG A 8 20.03 10.16 -7.06
N ALA A 9 20.88 9.93 -8.02
CA ALA A 9 20.94 8.65 -8.70
C ALA A 9 21.19 7.53 -7.68
N GLY A 10 20.40 6.46 -7.74
CA GLY A 10 20.40 5.37 -6.78
C GLY A 10 19.32 5.45 -5.70
N ASP A 11 18.67 6.61 -5.53
CA ASP A 11 17.54 6.72 -4.60
C ASP A 11 16.28 6.06 -5.16
N ILE A 12 15.40 5.64 -4.25
CA ILE A 12 14.00 5.33 -4.55
C ILE A 12 13.11 6.38 -3.88
N VAL A 13 12.05 6.80 -4.56
CA VAL A 13 11.12 7.82 -4.05
C VAL A 13 9.70 7.32 -4.18
N SER A 14 8.97 7.26 -3.07
CA SER A 14 7.53 7.01 -3.06
C SER A 14 6.80 8.35 -3.21
N ILE A 15 5.87 8.40 -4.14
CA ILE A 15 4.97 9.54 -4.38
C ILE A 15 3.57 9.03 -4.13
N ASP A 16 2.86 9.71 -3.23
CA ASP A 16 1.51 9.40 -2.82
C ASP A 16 0.64 10.64 -3.04
N LEU A 17 -0.45 10.49 -3.78
CA LEU A 17 -1.29 11.58 -4.26
C LEU A 17 -2.77 11.25 -4.18
N GLY A 18 -3.48 11.98 -3.31
CA GLY A 18 -4.94 12.00 -3.32
C GLY A 18 -5.48 13.06 -4.28
N ALA A 19 -6.52 12.74 -5.04
CA ALA A 19 -7.23 13.68 -5.90
C ALA A 19 -8.72 13.70 -5.57
N LYS A 20 -9.34 14.91 -5.63
CA LYS A 20 -10.78 15.06 -5.48
C LYS A 20 -11.39 15.55 -6.79
N PHE A 21 -12.37 14.82 -7.30
CA PHE A 21 -13.11 15.18 -8.50
C PHE A 21 -14.60 14.94 -8.29
N ASP A 22 -15.42 15.93 -8.61
CA ASP A 22 -16.90 15.90 -8.51
C ASP A 22 -17.41 15.36 -7.15
N GLY A 23 -16.76 15.76 -6.05
CA GLY A 23 -17.13 15.40 -4.68
C GLY A 23 -16.56 14.07 -4.17
N TYR A 24 -15.90 13.28 -5.00
CA TYR A 24 -15.29 11.99 -4.67
C TYR A 24 -13.77 12.05 -4.70
N HIS A 25 -13.14 11.17 -3.94
CA HIS A 25 -11.69 11.05 -3.86
C HIS A 25 -11.20 9.77 -4.56
N GLY A 26 -9.99 9.84 -5.06
CA GLY A 26 -9.18 8.71 -5.46
C GLY A 26 -7.79 8.87 -4.87
N ASP A 27 -7.17 7.79 -4.46
CA ASP A 27 -5.86 7.75 -3.85
C ASP A 27 -4.95 6.77 -4.58
N ASN A 28 -3.68 7.14 -4.74
CA ASN A 28 -2.73 6.31 -5.46
C ASN A 28 -1.28 6.64 -5.09
N ALA A 29 -0.50 5.61 -4.85
CA ALA A 29 0.93 5.75 -4.59
C ALA A 29 1.78 4.81 -5.45
N ALA A 30 2.99 5.28 -5.76
CA ALA A 30 3.99 4.45 -6.43
C ALA A 30 5.40 4.85 -6.00
N THR A 31 6.29 3.87 -5.96
CA THR A 31 7.72 4.09 -5.73
C THR A 31 8.47 4.04 -7.06
N PHE A 32 9.28 5.06 -7.30
CA PHE A 32 10.06 5.25 -8.52
C PHE A 32 11.55 5.18 -8.23
N ALA A 33 12.30 4.66 -9.19
CA ALA A 33 13.76 4.68 -9.17
C ALA A 33 14.30 6.01 -9.71
N CYS A 34 15.28 6.59 -9.04
CA CYS A 34 16.01 7.76 -9.50
C CYS A 34 17.29 7.32 -10.21
N GLY A 35 17.21 7.14 -11.53
CA GLY A 35 18.31 6.57 -12.31
C GLY A 35 18.50 5.07 -12.01
N ASP A 36 19.75 4.60 -12.07
CA ASP A 36 20.09 3.20 -11.77
C ASP A 36 20.09 2.98 -10.25
N VAL A 37 19.25 2.07 -9.79
CA VAL A 37 19.14 1.67 -8.37
C VAL A 37 19.79 0.31 -8.12
N SER A 38 20.10 0.02 -6.87
CA SER A 38 20.64 -1.27 -6.48
C SER A 38 19.68 -2.43 -6.84
N PRO A 39 20.21 -3.64 -7.10
CA PRO A 39 19.34 -4.83 -7.31
C PRO A 39 18.43 -5.10 -6.12
N GLU A 40 18.84 -4.76 -4.90
CA GLU A 40 18.02 -4.88 -3.70
C GLU A 40 16.83 -3.91 -3.74
N ALA A 41 17.06 -2.63 -4.02
CA ALA A 41 16.02 -1.63 -4.15
C ALA A 41 15.02 -2.01 -5.26
N LYS A 42 15.52 -2.48 -6.40
CA LYS A 42 14.67 -2.94 -7.50
C LYS A 42 13.78 -4.11 -7.06
N ARG A 43 14.35 -5.14 -6.41
CA ARG A 43 13.56 -6.30 -5.92
C ARG A 43 12.53 -5.89 -4.88
N LEU A 44 12.86 -4.95 -3.99
CA LEU A 44 11.92 -4.41 -3.01
C LEU A 44 10.74 -3.73 -3.72
N MET A 45 11.00 -2.82 -4.65
CA MET A 45 9.96 -2.12 -5.43
C MET A 45 9.08 -3.12 -6.19
N ASP A 46 9.67 -4.07 -6.91
CA ASP A 46 8.94 -5.09 -7.67
C ASP A 46 8.09 -5.96 -6.74
N THR A 47 8.64 -6.39 -5.59
CA THR A 47 7.89 -7.19 -4.59
C THR A 47 6.72 -6.39 -4.00
N THR A 48 6.93 -5.12 -3.67
CA THR A 48 5.87 -4.27 -3.10
C THR A 48 4.74 -4.07 -4.12
N ARG A 49 5.08 -3.75 -5.36
CA ARG A 49 4.10 -3.60 -6.43
C ARG A 49 3.30 -4.88 -6.68
N GLU A 50 3.96 -6.02 -6.81
CA GLU A 50 3.27 -7.28 -7.03
C GLU A 50 2.41 -7.69 -5.82
N SER A 51 2.84 -7.39 -4.58
CA SER A 51 2.04 -7.65 -3.39
C SER A 51 0.72 -6.86 -3.38
N LEU A 52 0.72 -5.63 -3.90
CA LEU A 52 -0.50 -4.85 -4.12
C LEU A 52 -1.48 -5.60 -5.04
N TYR A 53 -1.00 -6.12 -6.17
CA TYR A 53 -1.85 -6.88 -7.09
C TYR A 53 -2.34 -8.21 -6.50
N GLU A 54 -1.56 -8.87 -5.62
CA GLU A 54 -2.05 -10.04 -4.86
C GLU A 54 -3.21 -9.64 -3.92
N GLY A 55 -3.06 -8.52 -3.21
CA GLY A 55 -4.14 -7.96 -2.39
C GLY A 55 -5.39 -7.62 -3.21
N ILE A 56 -5.21 -6.98 -4.36
CA ILE A 56 -6.31 -6.64 -5.28
C ILE A 56 -7.02 -7.92 -5.76
N ARG A 57 -6.29 -8.95 -6.18
CA ARG A 57 -6.89 -10.23 -6.62
C ARG A 57 -7.71 -10.91 -5.52
N ALA A 58 -7.31 -10.75 -4.26
CA ALA A 58 -8.04 -11.29 -3.11
C ALA A 58 -9.28 -10.47 -2.74
N ALA A 59 -9.43 -9.24 -3.25
CA ALA A 59 -10.50 -8.32 -2.91
C ALA A 59 -11.81 -8.63 -3.65
N CYS A 60 -12.29 -9.86 -3.56
CA CYS A 60 -13.51 -10.31 -4.21
C CYS A 60 -14.75 -10.11 -3.35
N ALA A 61 -15.91 -9.84 -4.01
CA ALA A 61 -17.20 -9.74 -3.32
C ALA A 61 -17.52 -11.03 -2.53
N GLY A 62 -17.96 -10.87 -1.29
CA GLY A 62 -18.23 -11.97 -0.37
C GLY A 62 -17.03 -12.40 0.48
N GLY A 63 -15.80 -12.09 0.05
CA GLY A 63 -14.58 -12.22 0.84
C GLY A 63 -14.52 -11.24 2.01
N ARG A 64 -13.40 -11.14 2.67
CA ARG A 64 -13.21 -10.28 3.83
C ARG A 64 -11.91 -9.48 3.75
N ILE A 65 -11.83 -8.38 4.47
CA ILE A 65 -10.62 -7.52 4.54
C ILE A 65 -9.36 -8.33 4.90
N GLY A 66 -9.49 -9.32 5.83
CA GLY A 66 -8.37 -10.18 6.21
C GLY A 66 -7.83 -11.06 5.08
N ASP A 67 -8.61 -11.32 4.04
CA ASP A 67 -8.15 -12.07 2.86
C ASP A 67 -7.16 -11.21 2.04
N ILE A 68 -7.45 -9.90 1.92
CA ILE A 68 -6.57 -8.92 1.28
C ILE A 68 -5.23 -8.85 2.03
N GLY A 69 -5.30 -8.57 3.34
CA GLY A 69 -4.09 -8.43 4.16
C GLY A 69 -3.25 -9.70 4.18
N HIS A 70 -3.88 -10.88 4.24
CA HIS A 70 -3.18 -12.16 4.18
C HIS A 70 -2.45 -12.37 2.85
N ALA A 71 -3.10 -12.03 1.73
CA ALA A 71 -2.50 -12.17 0.40
C ALA A 71 -1.26 -11.29 0.26
N VAL A 72 -1.36 -10.00 0.66
CA VAL A 72 -0.23 -9.07 0.68
C VAL A 72 0.90 -9.61 1.56
N GLN A 73 0.60 -9.90 2.84
CA GLN A 73 1.58 -10.34 3.82
C GLN A 73 2.32 -11.60 3.37
N SER A 74 1.58 -12.62 2.94
CA SER A 74 2.16 -13.90 2.53
C SER A 74 3.11 -13.75 1.35
N TYR A 75 2.75 -12.90 0.37
CA TYR A 75 3.59 -12.63 -0.79
C TYR A 75 4.90 -11.94 -0.41
N VAL A 76 4.83 -10.95 0.48
CA VAL A 76 5.95 -10.13 0.95
C VAL A 76 6.91 -10.97 1.82
N GLU A 77 6.36 -11.67 2.84
CA GLU A 77 7.15 -12.43 3.80
C GLU A 77 7.84 -13.65 3.16
N ALA A 78 7.21 -14.29 2.17
CA ALA A 78 7.84 -15.37 1.40
C ALA A 78 9.08 -14.93 0.61
N ARG A 79 9.28 -13.61 0.44
CA ARG A 79 10.44 -13.01 -0.25
C ARG A 79 11.45 -12.39 0.70
N GLY A 80 11.27 -12.60 2.01
CA GLY A 80 12.18 -12.14 3.06
C GLY A 80 12.02 -10.66 3.42
N TYR A 81 10.89 -10.04 3.07
CA TYR A 81 10.55 -8.67 3.42
C TYR A 81 9.47 -8.63 4.51
N SER A 82 9.16 -7.44 5.02
CA SER A 82 8.16 -7.25 6.07
C SER A 82 7.14 -6.19 5.68
N VAL A 83 5.86 -6.42 6.00
CA VAL A 83 4.80 -5.42 5.84
C VAL A 83 4.73 -4.51 7.06
N VAL A 84 4.65 -3.20 6.83
CA VAL A 84 4.39 -2.22 7.88
C VAL A 84 3.00 -2.46 8.47
N ARG A 85 2.89 -2.39 9.81
CA ARG A 85 1.64 -2.69 10.53
C ARG A 85 0.96 -1.48 11.13
N GLN A 86 1.70 -0.38 11.29
CA GLN A 86 1.20 0.84 11.93
C GLN A 86 0.33 1.68 11.00
N PHE A 87 0.53 1.56 9.71
CA PHE A 87 -0.23 2.24 8.67
C PHE A 87 -0.94 1.22 7.80
N VAL A 88 -2.18 1.54 7.41
CA VAL A 88 -3.10 0.62 6.75
C VAL A 88 -3.90 1.36 5.69
N GLY A 89 -4.40 0.65 4.71
CA GLY A 89 -5.34 1.17 3.74
C GLY A 89 -6.69 1.50 4.36
N HIS A 90 -7.57 2.07 3.58
CA HIS A 90 -8.82 2.66 4.07
C HIS A 90 -9.94 2.64 3.01
N GLY A 91 -11.16 2.90 3.45
CA GLY A 91 -12.24 3.26 2.55
C GLY A 91 -11.94 4.60 1.86
N VAL A 92 -12.40 4.77 0.63
CA VAL A 92 -12.26 6.01 -0.15
C VAL A 92 -13.63 6.37 -0.72
N GLY A 93 -14.04 7.64 -0.59
CA GLY A 93 -15.35 8.06 -1.08
C GLY A 93 -15.49 9.57 -1.09
N THR A 94 -16.47 10.09 -0.39
CA THR A 94 -16.69 11.53 -0.22
C THR A 94 -15.63 12.18 0.68
N HIS A 95 -14.97 11.36 1.49
CA HIS A 95 -13.75 11.73 2.22
C HIS A 95 -12.58 10.91 1.70
N LEU A 96 -11.36 11.44 1.83
CA LEU A 96 -10.15 10.74 1.41
C LEU A 96 -9.97 9.44 2.22
N HIS A 97 -10.16 9.53 3.54
CA HIS A 97 -10.09 8.40 4.45
C HIS A 97 -11.48 8.13 5.05
N GLU A 98 -12.02 6.96 4.77
CA GLU A 98 -13.28 6.46 5.30
C GLU A 98 -13.09 5.05 5.89
N ALA A 99 -14.05 4.58 6.67
CA ALA A 99 -14.11 3.17 7.03
C ALA A 99 -14.40 2.29 5.79
N PRO A 100 -13.91 1.05 5.77
CA PRO A 100 -13.14 0.36 6.79
C PRO A 100 -11.63 0.59 6.68
N GLU A 101 -10.87 0.30 7.75
CA GLU A 101 -9.44 0.08 7.64
C GLU A 101 -9.14 -1.19 6.82
N VAL A 102 -8.06 -1.13 6.02
CA VAL A 102 -7.61 -2.21 5.12
C VAL A 102 -6.15 -2.57 5.43
N PRO A 103 -5.89 -3.34 6.50
CA PRO A 103 -4.52 -3.73 6.85
C PRO A 103 -3.85 -4.57 5.75
N ASN A 104 -2.54 -4.35 5.59
CA ASN A 104 -1.69 -5.12 4.67
C ASN A 104 -1.21 -6.46 5.26
N PHE A 105 -1.81 -6.88 6.36
CA PHE A 105 -1.60 -8.15 7.06
C PHE A 105 -2.93 -8.64 7.61
N GLY A 106 -3.04 -9.96 7.84
CA GLY A 106 -4.29 -10.46 8.38
C GLY A 106 -4.45 -11.97 8.36
N THR A 107 -5.61 -12.40 8.85
CA THR A 107 -6.02 -13.80 8.86
C THR A 107 -7.13 -14.01 7.84
N PRO A 108 -7.05 -15.03 6.96
CA PRO A 108 -8.09 -15.33 6.00
C PRO A 108 -9.46 -15.52 6.67
N GLY A 109 -10.50 -15.04 6.01
CA GLY A 109 -11.88 -15.15 6.47
C GLY A 109 -12.24 -14.29 7.69
N ARG A 110 -11.39 -13.31 8.05
CA ARG A 110 -11.63 -12.40 9.17
C ARG A 110 -11.83 -10.95 8.69
N GLY A 111 -12.41 -10.15 9.57
CA GLY A 111 -12.71 -8.74 9.31
C GLY A 111 -14.02 -8.51 8.56
N ILE A 112 -14.20 -7.28 8.11
CA ILE A 112 -15.41 -6.82 7.42
C ILE A 112 -15.57 -7.55 6.09
N ARG A 113 -16.83 -7.92 5.77
CA ARG A 113 -17.17 -8.55 4.50
C ARG A 113 -17.09 -7.52 3.37
N LEU A 114 -16.48 -7.90 2.27
CA LEU A 114 -16.42 -7.12 1.05
C LEU A 114 -17.75 -7.21 0.30
N LEU A 115 -18.35 -6.06 0.03
CA LEU A 115 -19.63 -5.96 -0.67
C LEU A 115 -19.44 -5.21 -1.99
N PRO A 116 -20.18 -5.57 -3.06
CA PRO A 116 -20.20 -4.78 -4.28
C PRO A 116 -20.54 -3.32 -4.01
N GLY A 117 -19.82 -2.40 -4.65
CA GLY A 117 -19.93 -0.96 -4.46
C GLY A 117 -18.99 -0.37 -3.40
N MET A 118 -18.33 -1.20 -2.58
CA MET A 118 -17.29 -0.70 -1.69
C MET A 118 -16.10 -0.19 -2.51
N THR A 119 -15.59 0.99 -2.17
CA THR A 119 -14.38 1.60 -2.72
C THR A 119 -13.35 1.70 -1.62
N ILE A 120 -12.18 1.12 -1.83
CA ILE A 120 -11.11 1.03 -0.83
C ILE A 120 -9.75 1.30 -1.46
N ALA A 121 -8.82 1.85 -0.66
CA ALA A 121 -7.40 1.89 -0.95
C ALA A 121 -6.73 0.63 -0.42
N ILE A 122 -5.92 -0.02 -1.26
CA ILE A 122 -5.00 -1.09 -0.87
C ILE A 122 -3.61 -0.54 -1.09
N GLU A 123 -2.81 -0.45 -0.01
CA GLU A 123 -1.59 0.36 0.01
C GLU A 123 -0.45 -0.30 0.79
N PRO A 124 0.11 -1.41 0.32
CA PRO A 124 1.22 -2.04 1.01
C PRO A 124 2.44 -1.12 1.11
N MET A 125 2.90 -0.95 2.35
CA MET A 125 4.21 -0.41 2.68
C MET A 125 5.09 -1.56 3.12
N VAL A 126 6.21 -1.77 2.42
CA VAL A 126 7.08 -2.94 2.59
C VAL A 126 8.50 -2.49 2.94
N ASN A 127 9.03 -3.04 4.02
CA ASN A 127 10.40 -2.79 4.47
C ASN A 127 11.33 -3.93 4.06
N ALA A 128 12.55 -3.58 3.68
CA ALA A 128 13.60 -4.56 3.39
C ALA A 128 14.08 -5.30 4.65
N GLY A 129 13.89 -4.71 5.83
CA GLY A 129 14.19 -5.27 7.14
C GLY A 129 12.94 -5.61 7.95
N GLY A 130 12.94 -5.23 9.23
CA GLY A 130 11.80 -5.44 10.14
C GLY A 130 10.60 -4.55 9.83
N TYR A 131 9.41 -4.97 10.27
CA TYR A 131 8.17 -4.23 10.04
C TYR A 131 8.02 -2.95 10.87
N ASP A 132 8.86 -2.78 11.90
CA ASP A 132 8.78 -1.65 12.81
C ASP A 132 9.16 -0.33 12.14
N VAL A 133 8.39 0.71 12.44
CA VAL A 133 8.64 2.09 12.00
C VAL A 133 8.65 3.03 13.21
N LYS A 134 9.19 4.23 13.02
CA LYS A 134 9.19 5.30 14.02
C LYS A 134 8.78 6.63 13.41
N VAL A 135 7.84 7.31 14.05
CA VAL A 135 7.47 8.68 13.71
C VAL A 135 8.50 9.62 14.34
N GLN A 136 9.00 10.57 13.56
CA GLN A 136 9.98 11.55 14.02
C GLN A 136 9.31 12.65 14.87
N PRO A 137 10.10 13.46 15.61
CA PRO A 137 9.57 14.54 16.46
C PRO A 137 8.75 15.61 15.72
N ASP A 138 8.88 15.71 14.40
CA ASP A 138 8.05 16.58 13.56
C ASP A 138 6.59 16.09 13.43
N GLY A 139 6.28 14.91 13.95
CA GLY A 139 4.95 14.30 13.92
C GLY A 139 4.50 13.82 12.54
N TRP A 140 5.38 13.88 11.54
CA TRP A 140 5.08 13.60 10.13
C TRP A 140 6.02 12.57 9.51
N THR A 141 7.31 12.78 9.62
CA THR A 141 8.31 11.90 8.99
C THR A 141 8.31 10.52 9.66
N VAL A 142 8.15 9.47 8.87
CA VAL A 142 8.21 8.08 9.30
C VAL A 142 9.44 7.42 8.72
N LEU A 143 10.22 6.76 9.56
CA LEU A 143 11.41 6.02 9.16
C LEU A 143 11.28 4.56 9.57
N THR A 144 11.88 3.65 8.80
CA THR A 144 12.10 2.28 9.27
C THR A 144 12.97 2.30 10.53
N LYS A 145 12.65 1.46 11.51
CA LYS A 145 13.34 1.48 12.80
C LYS A 145 14.80 1.03 12.70
N ASP A 146 15.07 0.15 11.76
CA ASP A 146 16.38 -0.44 11.49
C ASP A 146 17.18 0.29 10.39
N GLY A 147 16.59 1.32 9.74
CA GLY A 147 17.23 2.08 8.67
C GLY A 147 17.20 1.38 7.31
N SER A 148 16.47 0.25 7.18
CA SER A 148 16.32 -0.46 5.91
C SER A 148 15.50 0.35 4.89
N LEU A 149 15.62 0.01 3.60
CA LEU A 149 14.80 0.58 2.54
C LEU A 149 13.32 0.23 2.73
N SER A 150 12.45 1.14 2.31
CA SER A 150 11.00 0.92 2.27
C SER A 150 10.44 1.35 0.91
N ALA A 151 9.42 0.64 0.43
CA ALA A 151 8.68 0.98 -0.78
C ALA A 151 7.18 0.99 -0.49
N HIS A 152 6.44 1.80 -1.24
CA HIS A 152 5.00 1.98 -1.12
C HIS A 152 4.36 1.99 -2.50
N PHE A 153 3.29 1.20 -2.67
CA PHE A 153 2.44 1.21 -3.85
C PHE A 153 0.99 1.14 -3.41
N GLU A 154 0.11 1.79 -4.17
CA GLU A 154 -1.30 1.89 -3.82
C GLU A 154 -2.17 1.97 -5.05
N HIS A 155 -3.38 1.43 -4.92
CA HIS A 155 -4.48 1.69 -5.82
C HIS A 155 -5.80 1.83 -5.06
N THR A 156 -6.61 2.80 -5.49
CA THR A 156 -8.05 2.79 -5.18
C THR A 156 -8.74 1.78 -6.09
N ILE A 157 -9.51 0.87 -5.49
CA ILE A 157 -10.30 -0.13 -6.20
C ILE A 157 -11.78 -0.04 -5.82
N VAL A 158 -12.65 -0.50 -6.70
CA VAL A 158 -14.05 -0.77 -6.39
C VAL A 158 -14.30 -2.28 -6.41
N ILE A 159 -14.99 -2.79 -5.39
CA ILE A 159 -15.48 -4.16 -5.36
C ILE A 159 -16.69 -4.28 -6.28
N THR A 160 -16.66 -5.17 -7.26
CA THR A 160 -17.82 -5.47 -8.11
C THR A 160 -18.25 -6.93 -7.97
N ALA A 161 -19.41 -7.28 -8.51
CA ALA A 161 -19.87 -8.67 -8.51
C ALA A 161 -18.95 -9.60 -9.31
N ASP A 162 -18.27 -9.04 -10.33
CA ASP A 162 -17.38 -9.79 -11.23
C ASP A 162 -15.90 -9.75 -10.80
N GLY A 163 -15.62 -9.14 -9.65
CA GLY A 163 -14.27 -8.98 -9.08
C GLY A 163 -13.88 -7.52 -8.85
N PRO A 164 -12.69 -7.28 -8.33
CA PRO A 164 -12.19 -5.92 -8.07
C PRO A 164 -11.86 -5.20 -9.39
N LYS A 165 -12.15 -3.90 -9.44
CA LYS A 165 -11.78 -3.02 -10.55
C LYS A 165 -10.90 -1.88 -10.03
N ILE A 166 -9.72 -1.71 -10.61
CA ILE A 166 -8.82 -0.60 -10.28
C ILE A 166 -9.37 0.68 -10.89
N MET A 167 -9.42 1.75 -10.07
CA MET A 167 -9.97 3.05 -10.47
C MET A 167 -8.88 4.08 -10.78
N THR A 168 -7.63 3.83 -10.38
CA THR A 168 -6.48 4.73 -10.49
C THR A 168 -5.49 4.30 -11.59
N VAL A 169 -6.00 3.77 -12.68
CA VAL A 169 -5.25 3.47 -13.92
C VAL A 169 -5.86 4.22 -15.09
N VAL A 170 -5.03 4.56 -16.09
CA VAL A 170 -5.42 5.21 -17.34
C VAL A 170 -5.58 4.16 -18.44
#